data_4e45e83c0133bb91a7e4f5db5b425569
#
_entry.id   4e45e83c0133bb91a7e4f5db5b425569
#
_cell.length_a   1.000
_cell.length_b   1.000
_cell.length_c   1.000
_cell.angle_alpha   90.00
_cell.angle_beta   90.00
_cell.angle_gamma   90.00
#
_symmetry.space_group_name_H-M   'P 1'
#
loop_
_entity.id
_entity.type
_entity.pdbx_description
1 polymer ?
#
loop_
_entity_poly.entity_id
_entity_poly.type
_entity_poly.pdbx_seq_one_letter_code
_entity_poly.pdbx_strand_id
1 'polypeptide(L)'
;MRTRLVVFVALMLGLTALPVQAATAAGQRVTFSGCAFTGTPDMCLMIRSPDGTLYNISALNPRPRALDRIIRVRGTVTDKASVCNQSIVLDRIRWSRTRQRCPN
;
A
#
# COMPACT_ATOMS: atom_id res chain seq x y z
N MET A 1 37.72 -20.57 49.16
CA MET A 1 37.23 -20.05 48.72
C MET A 1 36.50 -20.36 47.72
N ARG A 2 35.62 -20.13 47.42
CA ARG A 2 34.91 -20.47 46.59
C ARG A 2 34.57 -19.58 45.71
N THR A 3 34.67 -19.75 44.64
CA THR A 3 34.39 -18.92 43.72
C THR A 3 33.14 -19.14 43.21
N ARG A 4 32.37 -18.26 43.12
CA ARG A 4 31.20 -18.41 42.67
C ARG A 4 31.16 -17.97 41.37
N LEU A 5 31.06 -18.62 40.48
CA LEU A 5 30.95 -18.25 39.19
C LEU A 5 29.62 -18.02 38.84
N VAL A 6 29.25 -16.93 38.68
CA VAL A 6 27.97 -16.64 38.31
C VAL A 6 27.91 -16.52 36.88
N VAL A 7 27.41 -17.41 36.30
CA VAL A 7 27.31 -17.35 34.96
C VAL A 7 26.07 -16.66 34.59
N PHE A 8 26.19 -15.59 33.99
CA PHE A 8 25.09 -14.97 33.56
C PHE A 8 24.86 -15.28 32.22
N VAL A 9 24.07 -16.06 31.95
CA VAL A 9 23.62 -16.32 30.67
C VAL A 9 22.81 -15.20 30.28
N ALA A 10 23.40 -14.36 29.64
CA ALA A 10 22.67 -13.33 29.10
C ALA A 10 21.82 -13.88 28.08
N LEU A 11 20.65 -14.05 28.31
CA LEU A 11 19.80 -14.45 27.42
C LEU A 11 19.55 -13.45 26.50
N MET A 12 20.17 -13.46 25.48
CA MET A 12 19.90 -12.66 24.48
C MET A 12 18.76 -13.09 23.82
N LEU A 13 17.73 -12.72 24.18
CA LEU A 13 16.62 -12.93 23.46
C LEU A 13 16.70 -12.18 22.28
N GLY A 14 17.16 -12.77 21.32
CA GLY A 14 17.11 -12.17 20.08
C GLY A 14 15.73 -11.87 19.71
N LEU A 15 15.33 -10.73 20.01
CA LEU A 15 14.17 -10.30 19.53
C LEU A 15 14.30 -10.09 18.15
N THR A 16 14.07 -10.98 17.39
CA THR A 16 13.97 -10.75 16.03
C THR A 16 12.71 -10.01 15.83
N ALA A 17 12.85 -8.80 15.66
CA ALA A 17 11.76 -8.03 15.26
C ALA A 17 11.41 -8.49 13.90
N LEU A 18 10.43 -9.26 13.79
CA LEU A 18 9.94 -9.59 12.52
C LEU A 18 9.43 -8.35 11.90
N PRO A 19 9.80 -8.08 10.69
CA PRO A 19 9.25 -6.96 10.01
C PRO A 19 7.78 -7.23 9.92
N VAL A 20 7.08 -6.52 10.65
CA VAL A 20 5.70 -6.58 10.55
C VAL A 20 5.37 -6.02 9.24
N GLN A 21 5.10 -6.87 8.33
CA GLN A 21 4.54 -6.40 7.18
C GLN A 21 3.27 -5.81 7.57
N ALA A 22 3.17 -4.55 7.46
CA ALA A 22 1.97 -3.88 7.71
C ALA A 22 0.93 -4.46 6.83
N ALA A 23 0.21 -5.36 7.34
CA ALA A 23 -0.93 -5.85 6.64
C ALA A 23 -1.81 -4.65 6.43
N THR A 24 -2.22 -4.46 5.22
CA THR A 24 -3.04 -3.36 4.88
C THR A 24 -4.39 -3.60 5.48
N ALA A 25 -4.64 -3.07 6.59
CA ALA A 25 -5.89 -3.25 7.31
C ALA A 25 -6.86 -2.14 6.98
N ALA A 26 -8.14 -2.43 7.04
CA ALA A 26 -9.18 -1.43 6.83
C ALA A 26 -8.95 -0.25 7.78
N GLY A 27 -9.11 0.95 7.26
CA GLY A 27 -8.87 2.17 8.00
C GLY A 27 -7.45 2.71 7.89
N GLN A 28 -6.55 1.93 7.34
CA GLN A 28 -5.17 2.38 7.19
C GLN A 28 -5.06 3.40 6.06
N ARG A 29 -4.36 4.49 6.31
CA ARG A 29 -4.12 5.47 5.28
C ARG A 29 -2.87 5.10 4.53
N VAL A 30 -2.90 5.25 3.23
CA VAL A 30 -1.77 4.97 2.37
C VAL A 30 -1.50 6.17 1.47
N THR A 31 -0.26 6.40 1.16
CA THR A 31 0.16 7.47 0.24
C THR A 31 1.29 6.91 -0.61
N PHE A 32 1.13 7.00 -1.90
CA PHE A 32 2.16 6.51 -2.81
C PHE A 32 1.98 7.14 -4.19
N SER A 33 2.90 6.92 -5.07
CA SER A 33 2.81 7.37 -6.45
C SER A 33 2.93 6.18 -7.38
N GLY A 34 2.27 6.24 -8.49
CA GLY A 34 2.32 5.17 -9.47
C GLY A 34 1.57 5.52 -10.73
N CYS A 35 1.51 4.56 -11.63
CA CYS A 35 0.79 4.70 -12.88
C CYS A 35 -0.50 3.91 -12.78
N ALA A 36 -1.61 4.60 -12.94
CA ALA A 36 -2.91 3.96 -12.91
C ALA A 36 -3.19 3.25 -14.23
N PHE A 37 -3.94 2.19 -14.19
CA PHE A 37 -4.32 1.44 -15.37
C PHE A 37 -5.74 0.91 -15.21
N THR A 38 -6.38 0.58 -16.31
CA THR A 38 -7.74 0.06 -16.25
C THR A 38 -7.71 -1.41 -15.89
N GLY A 39 -8.64 -1.81 -15.06
CA GLY A 39 -8.80 -3.20 -14.68
C GLY A 39 -9.87 -3.89 -15.50
N THR A 40 -10.44 -4.93 -14.95
CA THR A 40 -11.52 -5.68 -15.57
C THR A 40 -12.71 -5.70 -14.62
N PRO A 41 -13.85 -5.14 -15.01
CA PRO A 41 -14.13 -4.47 -16.30
C PRO A 41 -13.43 -3.11 -16.40
N ASP A 42 -13.51 -2.52 -17.60
CA ASP A 42 -12.78 -1.28 -17.88
C ASP A 42 -13.11 -0.12 -16.96
N MET A 43 -14.23 -0.15 -16.30
CA MET A 43 -14.58 0.92 -15.39
C MET A 43 -13.71 0.88 -14.13
N CYS A 44 -13.03 -0.23 -13.92
CA CYS A 44 -12.18 -0.36 -12.74
C CYS A 44 -10.87 0.34 -12.98
N LEU A 45 -10.42 1.09 -11.99
CA LEU A 45 -9.15 1.78 -12.06
C LEU A 45 -8.22 1.22 -11.00
N MET A 46 -7.06 0.81 -11.41
CA MET A 46 -6.09 0.14 -10.54
C MET A 46 -4.78 0.90 -10.53
N ILE A 47 -4.00 0.70 -9.50
CA ILE A 47 -2.67 1.28 -9.41
C ILE A 47 -1.80 0.38 -8.55
N ARG A 48 -0.54 0.28 -8.93
CA ARG A 48 0.39 -0.52 -8.16
C ARG A 48 1.36 0.42 -7.45
N SER A 49 1.50 0.25 -6.16
CA SER A 49 2.44 1.07 -5.40
C SER A 49 3.88 0.61 -5.67
N PRO A 50 4.88 1.39 -5.30
CA PRO A 50 6.27 1.01 -5.54
C PRO A 50 6.68 -0.33 -4.92
N ASP A 51 6.04 -0.73 -3.84
CA ASP A 51 6.35 -2.02 -3.21
C ASP A 51 5.63 -3.19 -3.88
N GLY A 52 4.93 -2.95 -4.98
CA GLY A 52 4.23 -4.00 -5.71
C GLY A 52 2.80 -4.27 -5.28
N THR A 53 2.30 -3.58 -4.28
CA THR A 53 0.93 -3.79 -3.82
C THR A 53 -0.06 -3.21 -4.81
N LEU A 54 -1.05 -4.00 -5.16
CA LEU A 54 -2.08 -3.58 -6.12
C LEU A 54 -3.26 -3.00 -5.38
N TYR A 55 -3.66 -1.81 -5.75
CA TYR A 55 -4.80 -1.13 -5.16
C TYR A 55 -5.88 -0.85 -6.18
N ASN A 56 -7.10 -0.92 -5.74
CA ASN A 56 -8.26 -0.55 -6.53
C ASN A 56 -8.64 0.87 -6.16
N ILE A 57 -8.51 1.78 -7.10
CA ILE A 57 -8.79 3.19 -6.87
C ILE A 57 -10.00 3.63 -7.70
N SER A 58 -10.92 2.72 -7.96
CA SER A 58 -12.09 3.02 -8.78
C SER A 58 -12.99 4.08 -8.17
N ALA A 59 -12.88 4.31 -6.85
CA ALA A 59 -13.64 5.36 -6.19
C ALA A 59 -13.07 6.76 -6.40
N LEU A 60 -11.96 6.86 -7.11
CA LEU A 60 -11.28 8.11 -7.34
C LEU A 60 -12.19 9.08 -8.10
N ASN A 61 -12.32 10.28 -7.60
CA ASN A 61 -13.19 11.30 -8.18
C ASN A 61 -12.57 12.68 -7.99
N PRO A 62 -12.36 13.44 -9.06
CA PRO A 62 -12.66 13.06 -10.44
C PRO A 62 -11.66 12.07 -10.99
N ARG A 63 -12.04 11.35 -12.01
CA ARG A 63 -11.11 10.42 -12.64
C ARG A 63 -10.13 11.16 -13.53
N PRO A 64 -8.88 10.72 -13.63
CA PRO A 64 -7.95 11.31 -14.56
C PRO A 64 -8.45 11.12 -15.99
N ARG A 65 -8.27 12.13 -16.81
CA ARG A 65 -8.67 12.03 -18.21
C ARG A 65 -7.72 11.15 -19.00
N ALA A 66 -6.49 11.07 -18.56
CA ALA A 66 -5.50 10.26 -19.22
C ALA A 66 -4.65 9.58 -18.17
N LEU A 67 -4.15 8.39 -18.48
CA LEU A 67 -3.37 7.59 -17.55
C LEU A 67 -1.88 7.60 -17.91
N ASP A 68 -1.43 8.66 -18.57
CA ASP A 68 -0.06 8.74 -19.08
C ASP A 68 0.93 9.35 -18.09
N ARG A 69 0.46 9.80 -16.95
CA ARG A 69 1.32 10.43 -15.97
C ARG A 69 1.28 9.70 -14.65
N ILE A 70 2.39 9.70 -13.98
CA ILE A 70 2.42 9.19 -12.62
C ILE A 70 1.56 10.11 -11.77
N ILE A 71 0.69 9.52 -10.99
CA ILE A 71 -0.15 10.25 -10.07
C ILE A 71 0.25 9.93 -8.64
N ARG A 72 0.05 10.89 -7.77
CA ARG A 72 0.26 10.69 -6.35
C ARG A 72 -1.10 10.46 -5.74
N VAL A 73 -1.23 9.40 -4.99
CA VAL A 73 -2.52 8.97 -4.44
C VAL A 73 -2.43 8.92 -2.93
N ARG A 74 -3.49 9.42 -2.30
CA ARG A 74 -3.63 9.28 -0.86
C ARG A 74 -5.03 8.74 -0.62
N GLY A 75 -5.16 7.67 0.08
CA GLY A 75 -6.48 7.09 0.33
C GLY A 75 -6.50 6.27 1.59
N THR A 76 -7.66 5.74 1.88
CA THR A 76 -7.89 4.92 3.07
C THR A 76 -8.33 3.54 2.63
N VAL A 77 -7.70 2.52 3.17
CA VAL A 77 -8.09 1.14 2.89
C VAL A 77 -9.49 0.90 3.44
N THR A 78 -10.34 0.32 2.63
CA THR A 78 -11.70 0.02 3.04
C THR A 78 -12.00 -1.45 2.80
N ASP A 79 -12.87 -2.01 3.60
CA ASP A 79 -13.36 -3.37 3.39
C ASP A 79 -14.68 -3.37 2.63
N LYS A 80 -15.10 -2.23 2.12
CA LYS A 80 -16.32 -2.16 1.34
C LYS A 80 -16.13 -2.93 0.06
N ALA A 81 -17.15 -3.63 -0.32
CA ALA A 81 -17.12 -4.36 -1.57
C ALA A 81 -17.06 -3.41 -2.75
N SER A 82 -16.36 -3.80 -3.77
CA SER A 82 -16.29 -3.05 -5.01
C SER A 82 -16.71 -3.97 -6.13
N VAL A 83 -17.36 -3.42 -7.15
CA VAL A 83 -17.69 -4.22 -8.32
C VAL A 83 -16.42 -4.71 -8.99
N CYS A 84 -15.32 -4.10 -8.68
CA CYS A 84 -14.05 -4.45 -9.25
C CYS A 84 -13.27 -5.45 -8.41
N ASN A 85 -13.83 -5.98 -7.44
CA ASN A 85 -13.38 -6.99 -6.50
C ASN A 85 -11.97 -7.54 -6.70
N GLN A 86 -11.03 -6.72 -7.01
CA GLN A 86 -9.67 -7.15 -7.20
C GLN A 86 -8.83 -6.31 -6.29
N SER A 87 -8.06 -6.95 -5.44
CA SER A 87 -7.07 -6.24 -4.69
C SER A 87 -7.58 -5.36 -3.54
N ILE A 88 -6.75 -4.57 -2.97
CA ILE A 88 -7.07 -3.75 -1.82
C ILE A 88 -7.81 -2.52 -2.28
N VAL A 89 -8.98 -2.30 -1.75
CA VAL A 89 -9.83 -1.19 -2.18
C VAL A 89 -9.54 0.04 -1.35
N LEU A 90 -9.37 1.18 -2.02
CA LEU A 90 -9.21 2.46 -1.35
C LEU A 90 -10.46 3.31 -1.53
N ASP A 91 -10.78 4.09 -0.53
CA ASP A 91 -11.78 5.14 -0.64
C ASP A 91 -11.21 6.44 -0.07
N ARG A 92 -12.01 7.49 -0.10
CA ARG A 92 -11.59 8.81 0.35
C ARG A 92 -10.29 9.20 -0.32
N ILE A 93 -10.24 9.05 -1.61
CA ILE A 93 -9.01 9.19 -2.36
C ILE A 93 -8.80 10.63 -2.78
N ARG A 94 -7.60 11.12 -2.55
CA ARG A 94 -7.16 12.39 -3.11
C ARG A 94 -5.98 12.08 -3.99
N TRP A 95 -5.90 12.74 -5.10
CA TRP A 95 -4.83 12.47 -6.04
C TRP A 95 -4.39 13.74 -6.74
N SER A 96 -3.18 13.72 -7.22
CA SER A 96 -2.67 14.80 -8.03
C SER A 96 -1.79 14.23 -9.13
N ARG A 97 -1.77 14.91 -10.24
CA ARG A 97 -0.96 14.49 -11.37
C ARG A 97 0.45 15.03 -11.19
N THR A 98 1.43 14.23 -11.47
CA THR A 98 2.81 14.69 -11.48
C THR A 98 3.23 15.03 -12.89
N ARG A 99 4.40 15.59 -13.05
CA ARG A 99 4.95 15.86 -14.37
C ARG A 99 5.61 14.64 -14.98
N GLN A 100 5.76 13.60 -14.22
CA GLN A 100 6.48 12.43 -14.65
C GLN A 100 5.57 11.55 -15.49
N ARG A 101 6.06 11.15 -16.64
CA ARG A 101 5.26 10.28 -17.50
C ARG A 101 5.38 8.85 -17.06
N CYS A 102 4.33 8.09 -17.29
CA CYS A 102 4.36 6.67 -17.07
C CYS A 102 5.18 6.00 -18.16
N PRO A 103 6.04 5.05 -17.81
CA PRO A 103 6.77 4.34 -18.85
C PRO A 103 5.80 3.50 -19.67
N ASN A 104 6.09 3.34 -20.91
CA ASN A 104 5.26 2.52 -21.80
C ASN A 104 5.57 1.06 -21.62
#